data_37a2b80d7ac155270d185e1aa8143c0a
#
_entry.id   37a2b80d7ac155270d185e1aa8143c0a
#
_cell.length_a   1.000
_cell.length_b   1.000
_cell.length_c   1.000
_cell.angle_alpha   90.00
_cell.angle_beta   90.00
_cell.angle_gamma   90.00
#
_symmetry.space_group_name_H-M   'P 1'
#
loop_
_entity.id
_entity.type
_entity.pdbx_description
1 polymer ?
#
loop_
_entity_poly.entity_id
_entity_poly.type
_entity_poly.pdbx_seq_one_letter_code
_entity_poly.pdbx_strand_id
1 'polypeptide(L)'
;MAKEIERDEQGHPLYGVSVQIAALLVITMQYVQSFVTPALSTVKGAYASIGVSDTMIANIQGIPSLMAIFGAILVGVLERYMKKKTILIIALVLMFAGSLAGLCPETEMGFYLLLASRVMLGLGRGMIFPMASSFIADLFFGKRQARLMSWKTAVGGLSGSLFQIIGGLLAVMSWRYAFIGMLMWVPVAILCVAWLKEPEVAKAGGVDESGKKGNALKSITPFAWAMFVIFGIWNIFQFVYITNTSLLVKAYGLGESDIAGYIMSLETAMSAVAALAYPLWRGRVGGFDMAVAILLEAIGYTIIVTSGTNPTMFVVGTVFYGFGFG
;
A
#
# COMPACT_ATOMS: atom_id res chain seq x y z
N MET A 1 14.80 -34.42 -8.37
CA MET A 1 14.88 -34.78 -6.95
C MET A 1 14.38 -33.59 -6.12
N ALA A 2 13.23 -33.73 -5.47
CA ALA A 2 12.75 -32.73 -4.52
C ALA A 2 13.72 -32.77 -3.30
N LYS A 3 14.39 -31.65 -3.02
CA LYS A 3 15.23 -31.53 -1.82
C LYS A 3 14.33 -31.71 -0.61
N GLU A 4 14.59 -32.71 0.22
CA GLU A 4 13.91 -32.88 1.50
C GLU A 4 13.99 -31.58 2.30
N ILE A 5 12.85 -31.08 2.78
CA ILE A 5 12.79 -29.85 3.56
C ILE A 5 13.23 -30.19 4.97
N GLU A 6 14.33 -29.63 5.43
CA GLU A 6 14.76 -29.72 6.83
C GLU A 6 13.63 -29.22 7.74
N ARG A 7 13.43 -29.92 8.86
CA ARG A 7 12.42 -29.58 9.88
C ARG A 7 13.12 -29.22 11.19
N ASP A 8 12.51 -28.31 11.95
CA ASP A 8 12.97 -27.97 13.30
C ASP A 8 12.60 -29.07 14.31
N GLU A 9 13.04 -28.91 15.58
CA GLU A 9 12.74 -29.84 16.67
C GLU A 9 11.24 -30.02 16.93
N GLN A 10 10.41 -29.09 16.45
CA GLN A 10 8.95 -29.11 16.57
C GLN A 10 8.27 -29.67 15.30
N GLY A 11 9.06 -30.13 14.31
CA GLY A 11 8.55 -30.71 13.06
C GLY A 11 8.14 -29.68 12.00
N HIS A 12 8.37 -28.38 12.22
CA HIS A 12 8.04 -27.34 11.24
C HIS A 12 9.08 -27.25 10.13
N PRO A 13 8.66 -26.99 8.88
CA PRO A 13 9.57 -26.91 7.76
C PRO A 13 10.51 -25.70 7.87
N LEU A 14 11.81 -25.90 7.65
CA LEU A 14 12.82 -24.84 7.62
C LEU A 14 13.03 -24.38 6.18
N TYR A 15 12.39 -23.27 5.84
CA TYR A 15 12.57 -22.66 4.52
C TYR A 15 13.84 -21.83 4.44
N GLY A 16 14.55 -21.94 3.30
CA GLY A 16 15.79 -21.20 3.00
C GLY A 16 15.58 -19.69 2.87
N VAL A 17 16.69 -18.96 2.75
CA VAL A 17 16.71 -17.49 2.64
C VAL A 17 15.93 -16.99 1.41
N SER A 18 15.95 -17.71 0.29
CA SER A 18 15.23 -17.35 -0.92
C SER A 18 13.71 -17.26 -0.70
N VAL A 19 13.14 -18.20 0.05
CA VAL A 19 11.70 -18.19 0.39
C VAL A 19 11.37 -17.03 1.34
N GLN A 20 12.27 -16.69 2.28
CA GLN A 20 12.09 -15.53 3.17
C GLN A 20 12.09 -14.22 2.37
N ILE A 21 13.07 -14.06 1.48
CA ILE A 21 13.15 -12.88 0.60
C ILE A 21 11.91 -12.78 -0.26
N ALA A 22 11.47 -13.87 -0.89
CA ALA A 22 10.26 -13.88 -1.69
C ALA A 22 9.01 -13.48 -0.89
N ALA A 23 8.83 -14.03 0.32
CA ALA A 23 7.71 -13.69 1.19
C ALA A 23 7.72 -12.19 1.60
N LEU A 24 8.91 -11.59 1.80
CA LEU A 24 9.04 -10.17 2.06
C LEU A 24 8.81 -9.31 0.81
N LEU A 25 9.26 -9.77 -0.35
CA LEU A 25 9.09 -9.03 -1.60
C LEU A 25 7.63 -8.94 -2.06
N VAL A 26 6.76 -9.88 -1.66
CA VAL A 26 5.32 -9.80 -1.97
C VAL A 26 4.73 -8.45 -1.53
N ILE A 27 5.12 -7.92 -0.37
CA ILE A 27 4.56 -6.65 0.11
C ILE A 27 4.96 -5.44 -0.73
N THR A 28 6.11 -5.48 -1.42
CA THR A 28 6.56 -4.35 -2.25
C THR A 28 5.57 -4.05 -3.37
N MET A 29 4.89 -5.08 -3.89
CA MET A 29 3.90 -4.96 -4.96
C MET A 29 2.65 -4.21 -4.50
N GLN A 30 2.34 -4.20 -3.20
CA GLN A 30 1.27 -3.39 -2.62
C GLN A 30 1.50 -1.89 -2.85
N TYR A 31 2.77 -1.46 -2.82
CA TYR A 31 3.17 -0.06 -2.90
C TYR A 31 3.41 0.46 -4.33
N VAL A 32 3.20 -0.38 -5.34
CA VAL A 32 3.42 -0.01 -6.76
C VAL A 32 2.63 1.23 -7.18
N GLN A 33 1.46 1.47 -6.61
CA GLN A 33 0.68 2.67 -6.88
C GLN A 33 1.41 3.98 -6.49
N SER A 34 2.37 3.91 -5.58
CA SER A 34 3.17 5.06 -5.16
C SER A 34 3.95 5.71 -6.29
N PHE A 35 4.23 5.01 -7.39
CA PHE A 35 4.77 5.62 -8.60
C PHE A 35 3.88 6.72 -9.20
N VAL A 36 2.58 6.54 -9.14
CA VAL A 36 1.60 7.43 -9.79
C VAL A 36 1.19 8.58 -8.88
N THR A 37 1.32 8.42 -7.56
CA THR A 37 0.86 9.43 -6.61
C THR A 37 1.45 10.82 -6.86
N PRO A 38 2.77 11.00 -7.04
CA PRO A 38 3.37 12.30 -7.35
C PRO A 38 3.06 12.80 -8.76
N ALA A 39 2.63 11.90 -9.67
CA ALA A 39 2.35 12.23 -11.07
C ALA A 39 0.95 12.82 -11.31
N LEU A 40 0.09 12.92 -10.29
CA LEU A 40 -1.31 13.35 -10.49
C LEU A 40 -1.43 14.74 -11.10
N SER A 41 -0.58 15.68 -10.74
CA SER A 41 -0.55 17.03 -11.32
C SER A 41 -0.15 17.02 -12.80
N THR A 42 0.79 16.17 -13.19
CA THR A 42 1.23 16.00 -14.57
C THR A 42 0.15 15.34 -15.41
N VAL A 43 -0.56 14.34 -14.86
CA VAL A 43 -1.72 13.71 -15.50
C VAL A 43 -2.82 14.75 -15.73
N LYS A 44 -3.12 15.60 -14.73
CA LYS A 44 -4.09 16.70 -14.89
C LYS A 44 -3.72 17.62 -16.04
N GLY A 45 -2.43 17.98 -16.16
CA GLY A 45 -1.94 18.79 -17.28
C GLY A 45 -2.13 18.12 -18.64
N ALA A 46 -1.86 16.81 -18.74
CA ALA A 46 -2.00 16.07 -20.00
C ALA A 46 -3.46 15.96 -20.48
N TYR A 47 -4.41 15.87 -19.55
CA TYR A 47 -5.85 15.81 -19.84
C TYR A 47 -6.56 17.17 -19.72
N ALA A 48 -5.82 18.28 -19.62
CA ALA A 48 -6.41 19.62 -19.48
C ALA A 48 -7.31 20.01 -20.66
N SER A 49 -6.99 19.54 -21.88
CA SER A 49 -7.77 19.83 -23.10
C SER A 49 -9.21 19.29 -23.07
N ILE A 50 -9.48 18.27 -22.26
CA ILE A 50 -10.81 17.67 -22.08
C ILE A 50 -11.50 18.10 -20.80
N GLY A 51 -10.95 19.06 -20.06
CA GLY A 51 -11.58 19.66 -18.88
C GLY A 51 -11.71 18.73 -17.68
N VAL A 52 -10.76 17.82 -17.45
CA VAL A 52 -10.78 16.90 -16.31
C VAL A 52 -10.67 17.64 -14.99
N SER A 53 -11.66 17.44 -14.09
CA SER A 53 -11.68 18.05 -12.77
C SER A 53 -10.70 17.42 -11.79
N ASP A 54 -10.36 18.13 -10.71
CA ASP A 54 -9.50 17.59 -9.63
C ASP A 54 -10.09 16.32 -9.00
N THR A 55 -11.41 16.25 -8.89
CA THR A 55 -12.13 15.05 -8.40
C THR A 55 -11.91 13.87 -9.34
N MET A 56 -11.95 14.08 -10.64
CA MET A 56 -11.69 13.01 -11.63
C MET A 56 -10.24 12.53 -11.54
N ILE A 57 -9.28 13.43 -11.35
CA ILE A 57 -7.87 13.09 -11.13
C ILE A 57 -7.69 12.31 -9.81
N ALA A 58 -8.36 12.73 -8.73
CA ALA A 58 -8.32 12.02 -7.45
C ALA A 58 -8.84 10.56 -7.56
N ASN A 59 -9.77 10.30 -8.48
CA ASN A 59 -10.28 8.94 -8.74
C ASN A 59 -9.22 7.99 -9.28
N ILE A 60 -8.13 8.47 -9.86
CA ILE A 60 -6.96 7.64 -10.25
C ILE A 60 -6.37 6.93 -9.02
N GLN A 61 -6.47 7.53 -7.84
CA GLN A 61 -6.08 6.93 -6.55
C GLN A 61 -7.27 6.32 -5.80
N GLY A 62 -8.46 6.92 -5.91
CA GLY A 62 -9.66 6.49 -5.19
C GLY A 62 -10.17 5.14 -5.64
N ILE A 63 -10.28 4.94 -6.95
CA ILE A 63 -10.79 3.69 -7.52
C ILE A 63 -9.95 2.48 -7.10
N PRO A 64 -8.60 2.49 -7.22
CA PRO A 64 -7.81 1.36 -6.74
C PRO A 64 -7.93 1.12 -5.24
N SER A 65 -8.05 2.16 -4.45
CA SER A 65 -8.20 2.03 -3.00
C SER A 65 -9.54 1.40 -2.61
N LEU A 66 -10.62 1.79 -3.29
CA LEU A 66 -11.93 1.17 -3.12
C LEU A 66 -11.93 -0.29 -3.59
N MET A 67 -11.37 -0.56 -4.77
CA MET A 67 -11.31 -1.91 -5.32
C MET A 67 -10.41 -2.84 -4.51
N ALA A 68 -9.43 -2.32 -3.80
CA ALA A 68 -8.58 -3.11 -2.92
C ALA A 68 -9.37 -3.76 -1.77
N ILE A 69 -10.46 -3.14 -1.31
CA ILE A 69 -11.37 -3.75 -0.31
C ILE A 69 -11.99 -5.02 -0.88
N PHE A 70 -12.51 -4.95 -2.10
CA PHE A 70 -13.11 -6.12 -2.78
C PHE A 70 -12.05 -7.19 -3.06
N GLY A 71 -10.83 -6.79 -3.46
CA GLY A 71 -9.70 -7.71 -3.64
C GLY A 71 -9.36 -8.47 -2.37
N ALA A 72 -9.30 -7.79 -1.23
CA ALA A 72 -9.00 -8.42 0.06
C ALA A 72 -10.09 -9.43 0.49
N ILE A 73 -11.37 -9.09 0.28
CA ILE A 73 -12.49 -10.00 0.54
C ILE A 73 -12.42 -11.22 -0.39
N LEU A 74 -12.09 -10.99 -1.66
CA LEU A 74 -12.01 -12.05 -2.68
C LEU A 74 -10.97 -13.10 -2.32
N VAL A 75 -9.81 -12.71 -1.76
CA VAL A 75 -8.80 -13.66 -1.27
C VAL A 75 -9.40 -14.62 -0.25
N GLY A 76 -10.11 -14.12 0.76
CA GLY A 76 -10.71 -14.97 1.79
C GLY A 76 -11.73 -15.97 1.25
N VAL A 77 -12.38 -15.65 0.13
CA VAL A 77 -13.28 -16.58 -0.57
C VAL A 77 -12.49 -17.58 -1.41
N LEU A 78 -11.51 -17.11 -2.20
CA LEU A 78 -10.73 -17.93 -3.14
C LEU A 78 -9.84 -18.95 -2.42
N GLU A 79 -9.30 -18.62 -1.23
CA GLU A 79 -8.48 -19.54 -0.43
C GLU A 79 -9.20 -20.84 -0.06
N ARG A 80 -10.54 -20.86 -0.12
CA ARG A 80 -11.34 -22.08 0.10
C ARG A 80 -11.32 -23.06 -1.09
N TYR A 81 -11.06 -22.52 -2.29
CA TYR A 81 -11.19 -23.27 -3.55
C TYR A 81 -9.88 -23.45 -4.29
N MET A 82 -8.91 -22.55 -4.05
CA MET A 82 -7.68 -22.45 -4.83
C MET A 82 -6.44 -22.40 -3.95
N LYS A 83 -5.30 -22.85 -4.50
CA LYS A 83 -3.99 -22.73 -3.86
C LYS A 83 -3.58 -21.26 -3.76
N LYS A 84 -2.90 -20.88 -2.66
CA LYS A 84 -2.45 -19.50 -2.42
C LYS A 84 -1.58 -18.96 -3.57
N LYS A 85 -0.70 -19.79 -4.11
CA LYS A 85 0.15 -19.41 -5.25
C LYS A 85 -0.67 -19.09 -6.51
N THR A 86 -1.76 -19.81 -6.76
CA THR A 86 -2.67 -19.53 -7.88
C THR A 86 -3.38 -18.20 -7.68
N ILE A 87 -3.83 -17.91 -6.47
CA ILE A 87 -4.46 -16.62 -6.12
C ILE A 87 -3.46 -15.49 -6.30
N LEU A 88 -2.20 -15.68 -5.89
CA LEU A 88 -1.12 -14.71 -6.12
C LEU A 88 -0.94 -14.43 -7.62
N ILE A 89 -0.90 -15.47 -8.45
CA ILE A 89 -0.76 -15.30 -9.92
C ILE A 89 -1.95 -14.50 -10.50
N ILE A 90 -3.18 -14.79 -10.07
CA ILE A 90 -4.37 -14.03 -10.49
C ILE A 90 -4.22 -12.55 -10.09
N ALA A 91 -3.81 -12.27 -8.86
CA ALA A 91 -3.57 -10.91 -8.39
C ALA A 91 -2.52 -10.19 -9.25
N LEU A 92 -1.43 -10.88 -9.61
CA LEU A 92 -0.36 -10.34 -10.45
C LEU A 92 -0.83 -10.05 -11.88
N VAL A 93 -1.65 -10.91 -12.46
CA VAL A 93 -2.25 -10.69 -13.80
C VAL A 93 -3.15 -9.46 -13.79
N LEU A 94 -4.00 -9.29 -12.76
CA LEU A 94 -4.84 -8.11 -12.59
C LEU A 94 -4.01 -6.83 -12.42
N MET A 95 -2.94 -6.89 -11.63
CA MET A 95 -2.03 -5.76 -11.47
C MET A 95 -1.31 -5.42 -12.77
N PHE A 96 -0.89 -6.41 -13.54
CA PHE A 96 -0.24 -6.18 -14.83
C PHE A 96 -1.18 -5.45 -15.79
N ALA A 97 -2.40 -5.93 -15.96
CA ALA A 97 -3.42 -5.26 -16.78
C ALA A 97 -3.67 -3.82 -16.31
N GLY A 98 -3.75 -3.60 -14.99
CA GLY A 98 -3.92 -2.27 -14.42
C GLY A 98 -2.71 -1.34 -14.60
N SER A 99 -1.50 -1.88 -14.72
CA SER A 99 -0.27 -1.10 -14.93
C SER A 99 -0.12 -0.58 -16.37
N LEU A 100 -0.88 -1.13 -17.33
CA LEU A 100 -0.82 -0.70 -18.74
C LEU A 100 -1.50 0.66 -19.01
N ALA A 101 -2.01 1.33 -17.99
CA ALA A 101 -2.69 2.63 -18.13
C ALA A 101 -1.83 3.73 -18.78
N GLY A 102 -0.51 3.65 -18.69
CA GLY A 102 0.41 4.57 -19.38
C GLY A 102 0.30 4.53 -20.92
N LEU A 103 -0.34 3.50 -21.48
CA LEU A 103 -0.58 3.35 -22.90
C LEU A 103 -1.88 4.05 -23.36
N CYS A 104 -2.71 4.55 -22.46
CA CYS A 104 -3.97 5.19 -22.79
C CYS A 104 -3.73 6.50 -23.54
N PRO A 105 -4.53 6.81 -24.60
CA PRO A 105 -4.43 8.07 -25.32
C PRO A 105 -4.96 9.24 -24.47
N GLU A 106 -4.52 10.46 -24.77
CA GLU A 106 -4.95 11.70 -24.10
C GLU A 106 -6.26 12.22 -24.68
N THR A 107 -7.28 11.36 -24.63
CA THR A 107 -8.65 11.62 -25.09
C THR A 107 -9.62 11.30 -23.96
N GLU A 108 -10.87 11.73 -24.09
CA GLU A 108 -11.91 11.42 -23.11
C GLU A 108 -12.06 9.91 -22.92
N MET A 109 -12.15 9.14 -23.99
CA MET A 109 -12.20 7.67 -23.95
C MET A 109 -10.94 7.09 -23.29
N GLY A 110 -9.76 7.65 -23.59
CA GLY A 110 -8.50 7.22 -22.99
C GLY A 110 -8.46 7.45 -21.47
N PHE A 111 -9.07 8.54 -21.00
CA PHE A 111 -9.20 8.78 -19.56
C PHE A 111 -10.11 7.75 -18.88
N TYR A 112 -11.24 7.39 -19.47
CA TYR A 112 -12.09 6.32 -18.94
C TYR A 112 -11.40 4.95 -18.96
N LEU A 113 -10.62 4.64 -20.00
CA LEU A 113 -9.81 3.43 -20.06
C LEU A 113 -8.73 3.42 -18.95
N LEU A 114 -8.12 4.58 -18.69
CA LEU A 114 -7.19 4.74 -17.57
C LEU A 114 -7.91 4.44 -16.26
N LEU A 115 -9.10 4.99 -16.00
CA LEU A 115 -9.88 4.70 -14.80
C LEU A 115 -10.28 3.22 -14.71
N ALA A 116 -10.69 2.61 -15.82
CA ALA A 116 -11.03 1.19 -15.86
C ALA A 116 -9.82 0.30 -15.49
N SER A 117 -8.61 0.66 -15.97
CA SER A 117 -7.39 -0.05 -15.59
C SER A 117 -7.11 0.05 -14.07
N ARG A 118 -7.53 1.15 -13.42
CA ARG A 118 -7.40 1.32 -11.96
C ARG A 118 -8.25 0.34 -11.16
N VAL A 119 -9.39 -0.08 -11.71
CA VAL A 119 -10.23 -1.15 -11.11
C VAL A 119 -9.43 -2.45 -11.03
N MET A 120 -8.80 -2.86 -12.13
CA MET A 120 -8.01 -4.10 -12.17
C MET A 120 -6.79 -4.02 -11.25
N LEU A 121 -6.07 -2.89 -11.25
CA LEU A 121 -4.95 -2.66 -10.35
C LEU A 121 -5.38 -2.76 -8.88
N GLY A 122 -6.50 -2.13 -8.53
CA GLY A 122 -7.03 -2.12 -7.17
C GLY A 122 -7.40 -3.51 -6.67
N LEU A 123 -8.12 -4.28 -7.48
CA LEU A 123 -8.46 -5.68 -7.17
C LEU A 123 -7.19 -6.50 -6.92
N GLY A 124 -6.23 -6.48 -7.84
CA GLY A 124 -4.98 -7.23 -7.71
C GLY A 124 -4.19 -6.83 -6.48
N ARG A 125 -4.02 -5.51 -6.26
CA ARG A 125 -3.30 -4.95 -5.10
C ARG A 125 -3.98 -5.31 -3.77
N GLY A 126 -5.32 -5.26 -3.75
CA GLY A 126 -6.11 -5.65 -2.58
C GLY A 126 -5.93 -7.12 -2.21
N MET A 127 -5.71 -7.98 -3.21
CA MET A 127 -5.39 -9.39 -2.97
C MET A 127 -3.97 -9.58 -2.39
N ILE A 128 -2.99 -8.79 -2.82
CA ILE A 128 -1.59 -8.91 -2.39
C ILE A 128 -1.44 -8.62 -0.88
N PHE A 129 -2.14 -7.64 -0.34
CA PHE A 129 -1.97 -7.20 1.05
C PHE A 129 -2.20 -8.31 2.11
N PRO A 130 -3.34 -9.02 2.11
CA PRO A 130 -3.55 -10.14 3.03
C PRO A 130 -2.62 -11.31 2.73
N MET A 131 -2.33 -11.58 1.45
CA MET A 131 -1.47 -12.68 1.05
C MET A 131 -0.04 -12.53 1.53
N ALA A 132 0.53 -11.31 1.54
CA ALA A 132 1.87 -11.06 2.07
C ALA A 132 2.00 -11.48 3.54
N SER A 133 0.95 -11.23 4.33
CA SER A 133 0.91 -11.67 5.74
C SER A 133 0.65 -13.17 5.86
N SER A 134 -0.27 -13.70 5.06
CA SER A 134 -0.65 -15.11 5.06
C SER A 134 0.52 -16.03 4.69
N PHE A 135 1.31 -15.69 3.66
CA PHE A 135 2.51 -16.46 3.33
C PHE A 135 3.54 -16.49 4.46
N ILE A 136 3.76 -15.36 5.14
CA ILE A 136 4.66 -15.33 6.30
C ILE A 136 4.09 -16.17 7.45
N ALA A 137 2.79 -16.07 7.71
CA ALA A 137 2.14 -16.81 8.79
C ALA A 137 2.16 -18.33 8.58
N ASP A 138 2.03 -18.79 7.34
CA ASP A 138 1.92 -20.21 7.03
C ASP A 138 3.28 -20.89 6.79
N LEU A 139 4.28 -20.12 6.34
CA LEU A 139 5.60 -20.68 6.01
C LEU A 139 6.61 -20.55 7.17
N PHE A 140 6.37 -19.66 8.14
CA PHE A 140 7.33 -19.40 9.20
C PHE A 140 6.65 -19.41 10.57
N PHE A 141 7.38 -19.85 11.60
CA PHE A 141 6.85 -20.06 12.94
C PHE A 141 7.68 -19.33 14.02
N GLY A 142 7.06 -19.07 15.15
CA GLY A 142 7.69 -18.53 16.34
C GLY A 142 8.42 -17.18 16.12
N LYS A 143 9.63 -17.07 16.67
CA LYS A 143 10.44 -15.83 16.60
C LYS A 143 10.78 -15.41 15.17
N ARG A 144 10.91 -16.37 14.25
CA ARG A 144 11.21 -16.11 12.83
C ARG A 144 10.03 -15.46 12.13
N GLN A 145 8.82 -15.95 12.36
CA GLN A 145 7.56 -15.36 11.87
C GLN A 145 7.42 -13.91 12.35
N ALA A 146 7.55 -13.68 13.66
CA ALA A 146 7.45 -12.33 14.24
C ALA A 146 8.46 -11.36 13.63
N ARG A 147 9.71 -11.79 13.43
CA ARG A 147 10.75 -10.99 12.77
C ARG A 147 10.39 -10.64 11.32
N LEU A 148 9.91 -11.62 10.55
CA LEU A 148 9.53 -11.40 9.16
C LEU A 148 8.30 -10.50 9.03
N MET A 149 7.35 -10.56 9.96
CA MET A 149 6.21 -9.64 10.03
C MET A 149 6.65 -8.18 10.25
N SER A 150 7.61 -7.95 11.15
CA SER A 150 8.19 -6.62 11.35
C SER A 150 8.95 -6.13 10.11
N TRP A 151 9.75 -7.00 9.50
CA TRP A 151 10.49 -6.67 8.28
C TRP A 151 9.58 -6.41 7.09
N LYS A 152 8.45 -7.11 6.99
CA LYS A 152 7.42 -6.85 5.96
C LYS A 152 6.97 -5.39 6.00
N THR A 153 6.70 -4.83 7.19
CA THR A 153 6.29 -3.44 7.34
C THR A 153 7.39 -2.47 6.92
N ALA A 154 8.64 -2.73 7.36
CA ALA A 154 9.79 -1.91 6.99
C ALA A 154 10.07 -1.94 5.47
N VAL A 155 10.07 -3.12 4.86
CA VAL A 155 10.26 -3.31 3.41
C VAL A 155 9.14 -2.61 2.63
N GLY A 156 7.89 -2.70 3.11
CA GLY A 156 6.76 -2.02 2.50
C GLY A 156 6.93 -0.50 2.49
N GLY A 157 7.20 0.09 3.64
CA GLY A 157 7.42 1.54 3.77
C GLY A 157 8.59 2.04 2.92
N LEU A 158 9.73 1.35 2.97
CA LEU A 158 10.90 1.69 2.15
C LEU A 158 10.59 1.62 0.65
N SER A 159 9.86 0.58 0.22
CA SER A 159 9.43 0.45 -1.18
C SER A 159 8.52 1.59 -1.59
N GLY A 160 7.56 1.97 -0.73
CA GLY A 160 6.66 3.09 -0.96
C GLY A 160 7.42 4.39 -1.18
N SER A 161 8.37 4.71 -0.29
CA SER A 161 9.21 5.91 -0.40
C SER A 161 10.04 5.93 -1.69
N LEU A 162 10.70 4.82 -2.01
CA LEU A 162 11.50 4.71 -3.23
C LEU A 162 10.63 4.86 -4.49
N PHE A 163 9.45 4.25 -4.51
CA PHE A 163 8.55 4.33 -5.65
C PHE A 163 7.95 5.74 -5.83
N GLN A 164 7.74 6.49 -4.76
CA GLN A 164 7.34 7.90 -4.83
C GLN A 164 8.43 8.77 -5.46
N ILE A 165 9.69 8.60 -5.05
CA ILE A 165 10.83 9.33 -5.65
C ILE A 165 10.97 9.00 -7.12
N ILE A 166 11.05 7.70 -7.46
CA ILE A 166 11.24 7.27 -8.85
C ILE A 166 10.04 7.69 -9.70
N GLY A 167 8.83 7.54 -9.18
CA GLY A 167 7.59 7.94 -9.87
C GLY A 167 7.53 9.44 -10.15
N GLY A 168 7.94 10.26 -9.18
CA GLY A 168 8.06 11.71 -9.33
C GLY A 168 9.06 12.10 -10.42
N LEU A 169 10.26 11.52 -10.40
CA LEU A 169 11.29 11.77 -11.41
C LEU A 169 10.84 11.33 -12.82
N LEU A 170 10.21 10.18 -12.93
CA LEU A 170 9.67 9.71 -14.22
C LEU A 170 8.52 10.59 -14.73
N ALA A 171 7.69 11.10 -13.83
CA ALA A 171 6.55 11.95 -14.17
C ALA A 171 6.96 13.33 -14.71
N VAL A 172 8.14 13.85 -14.33
CA VAL A 172 8.68 15.08 -14.89
C VAL A 172 8.97 14.91 -16.40
N MET A 173 9.44 13.73 -16.81
CA MET A 173 9.68 13.43 -18.22
C MET A 173 8.36 13.22 -18.98
N SER A 174 7.47 12.41 -18.44
CA SER A 174 6.11 12.21 -18.92
C SER A 174 5.29 11.47 -17.87
N TRP A 175 4.01 11.86 -17.70
CA TRP A 175 3.10 11.13 -16.84
C TRP A 175 3.01 9.63 -17.18
N ARG A 176 3.17 9.28 -18.46
CA ARG A 176 3.17 7.90 -18.96
C ARG A 176 4.29 7.06 -18.35
N TYR A 177 5.47 7.66 -18.16
CA TYR A 177 6.62 6.95 -17.58
C TYR A 177 6.40 6.59 -16.12
N ALA A 178 5.67 7.39 -15.35
CA ALA A 178 5.28 7.02 -13.99
C ALA A 178 4.39 5.76 -13.98
N PHE A 179 3.48 5.62 -14.94
CA PHE A 179 2.64 4.44 -15.08
C PHE A 179 3.41 3.22 -15.61
N ILE A 180 4.28 3.42 -16.60
CA ILE A 180 5.15 2.35 -17.11
C ILE A 180 6.15 1.92 -16.04
N GLY A 181 6.66 2.86 -15.23
CA GLY A 181 7.53 2.58 -14.09
C GLY A 181 6.90 1.61 -13.09
N MET A 182 5.57 1.60 -12.98
CA MET A 182 4.89 0.58 -12.19
C MET A 182 5.26 -0.84 -12.62
N LEU A 183 5.58 -1.10 -13.88
CA LEU A 183 5.97 -2.43 -14.38
C LEU A 183 7.30 -2.94 -13.80
N MET A 184 8.06 -2.09 -13.07
CA MET A 184 9.26 -2.53 -12.33
C MET A 184 8.96 -3.62 -11.29
N TRP A 185 7.70 -3.80 -10.89
CA TRP A 185 7.32 -4.91 -10.03
C TRP A 185 7.36 -6.28 -10.73
N VAL A 186 7.29 -6.33 -12.06
CA VAL A 186 7.19 -7.60 -12.83
C VAL A 186 8.38 -8.55 -12.57
N PRO A 187 9.66 -8.11 -12.62
CA PRO A 187 10.78 -8.96 -12.25
C PRO A 187 10.67 -9.50 -10.81
N VAL A 188 10.21 -8.66 -9.88
CA VAL A 188 10.00 -9.04 -8.48
C VAL A 188 8.91 -10.11 -8.38
N ALA A 189 7.81 -9.96 -9.13
CA ALA A 189 6.74 -10.94 -9.19
C ALA A 189 7.22 -12.29 -9.70
N ILE A 190 8.04 -12.30 -10.76
CA ILE A 190 8.62 -13.53 -11.31
C ILE A 190 9.46 -14.23 -10.23
N LEU A 191 10.31 -13.51 -9.52
CA LEU A 191 11.10 -14.06 -8.42
C LEU A 191 10.21 -14.60 -7.30
N CYS A 192 9.15 -13.87 -6.92
CA CYS A 192 8.19 -14.32 -5.90
C CYS A 192 7.51 -15.63 -6.34
N VAL A 193 7.01 -15.70 -7.57
CA VAL A 193 6.35 -16.90 -8.09
C VAL A 193 7.34 -18.08 -8.18
N ALA A 194 8.59 -17.83 -8.53
CA ALA A 194 9.61 -18.88 -8.66
C ALA A 194 10.05 -19.45 -7.28
N TRP A 195 10.28 -18.56 -6.30
CA TRP A 195 10.89 -18.95 -5.02
C TRP A 195 9.85 -19.26 -3.93
N LEU A 196 8.66 -18.65 -4.00
CA LEU A 196 7.63 -18.87 -2.99
C LEU A 196 7.08 -20.30 -3.12
N LYS A 197 7.05 -21.01 -2.01
CA LYS A 197 6.49 -22.35 -1.95
C LYS A 197 5.03 -22.31 -1.55
N GLU A 198 4.24 -23.25 -2.05
CA GLU A 198 2.86 -23.45 -1.57
C GLU A 198 2.95 -23.94 -0.13
N PRO A 199 2.25 -23.34 0.83
CA PRO A 199 2.17 -23.86 2.18
C PRO A 199 1.57 -25.28 2.21
N GLU A 200 2.21 -26.19 2.95
CA GLU A 200 1.75 -27.59 3.05
C GLU A 200 0.39 -27.72 3.75
N VAL A 201 0.01 -26.71 4.54
CA VAL A 201 -1.24 -26.69 5.30
C VAL A 201 -1.97 -25.39 5.13
N ALA A 202 -2.79 -25.29 4.12
CA ALA A 202 -3.81 -24.26 4.05
C ALA A 202 -5.21 -24.88 4.07
N LYS A 203 -5.53 -25.60 5.13
CA LYS A 203 -6.90 -25.82 5.56
C LYS A 203 -7.19 -24.95 6.78
N ALA A 204 -6.91 -23.69 6.66
CA ALA A 204 -7.35 -22.69 7.58
C ALA A 204 -8.70 -22.09 7.13
N GLY A 205 -9.70 -22.89 7.01
CA GLY A 205 -11.01 -22.45 7.40
C GLY A 205 -11.00 -22.48 8.93
N GLY A 206 -11.17 -21.35 9.62
CA GLY A 206 -11.39 -21.34 11.06
C GLY A 206 -12.62 -22.17 11.42
N VAL A 207 -12.40 -23.44 11.51
CA VAL A 207 -13.25 -24.40 12.14
C VAL A 207 -12.56 -24.61 13.48
N ASP A 208 -13.07 -23.96 14.54
CA ASP A 208 -12.78 -24.38 15.90
C ASP A 208 -12.98 -25.89 15.95
N GLU A 209 -12.19 -26.59 16.76
CA GLU A 209 -12.28 -28.05 16.97
C GLU A 209 -13.71 -28.54 17.33
N SER A 210 -14.63 -27.61 17.58
CA SER A 210 -16.04 -27.88 17.87
C SER A 210 -16.97 -27.93 16.67
N GLY A 211 -16.48 -27.74 15.42
CA GLY A 211 -17.30 -27.88 14.20
C GLY A 211 -18.41 -26.83 14.02
N LYS A 212 -18.53 -25.83 14.91
CA LYS A 212 -19.54 -24.77 14.79
C LYS A 212 -18.99 -23.62 13.96
N LYS A 213 -19.58 -23.38 12.79
CA LYS A 213 -19.42 -22.14 12.03
C LYS A 213 -19.96 -20.96 12.87
N GLY A 214 -19.11 -20.43 13.74
CA GLY A 214 -19.38 -19.16 14.42
C GLY A 214 -19.48 -18.06 13.37
N ASN A 215 -20.55 -17.26 13.39
CA ASN A 215 -20.66 -16.07 12.55
C ASN A 215 -19.62 -15.06 13.05
N ALA A 216 -18.44 -15.01 12.41
CA ALA A 216 -17.30 -14.19 12.84
C ALA A 216 -17.70 -12.71 13.08
N LEU A 217 -18.69 -12.20 12.32
CA LEU A 217 -19.24 -10.85 12.50
C LEU A 217 -20.00 -10.68 13.82
N LYS A 218 -20.62 -11.74 14.36
CA LYS A 218 -21.35 -11.68 15.65
C LYS A 218 -20.41 -11.74 16.88
N SER A 219 -19.17 -12.17 16.70
CA SER A 219 -18.17 -12.22 17.78
C SER A 219 -17.42 -10.89 17.96
N ILE A 220 -17.60 -9.91 17.05
CA ILE A 220 -16.97 -8.60 17.15
C ILE A 220 -17.67 -7.78 18.23
N THR A 221 -16.89 -7.34 19.22
CA THR A 221 -17.40 -6.50 20.31
C THR A 221 -17.84 -5.11 19.79
N PRO A 222 -18.82 -4.44 20.44
CA PRO A 222 -19.19 -3.07 20.08
C PRO A 222 -18.01 -2.09 20.09
N PHE A 223 -17.06 -2.29 21.02
CA PHE A 223 -15.83 -1.50 21.09
C PHE A 223 -14.99 -1.67 19.82
N ALA A 224 -14.81 -2.89 19.32
CA ALA A 224 -14.09 -3.12 18.09
C ALA A 224 -14.76 -2.46 16.88
N TRP A 225 -16.10 -2.46 16.81
CA TRP A 225 -16.84 -1.73 15.79
C TRP A 225 -16.61 -0.23 15.87
N ALA A 226 -16.63 0.37 17.07
CA ALA A 226 -16.32 1.78 17.26
C ALA A 226 -14.89 2.11 16.76
N MET A 227 -13.91 1.26 17.08
CA MET A 227 -12.53 1.42 16.59
C MET A 227 -12.43 1.34 15.07
N PHE A 228 -13.14 0.41 14.42
CA PHE A 228 -13.18 0.34 12.96
C PHE A 228 -13.75 1.60 12.33
N VAL A 229 -14.82 2.15 12.90
CA VAL A 229 -15.43 3.40 12.40
C VAL A 229 -14.48 4.57 12.56
N ILE A 230 -13.87 4.75 13.73
CA ILE A 230 -12.90 5.82 13.98
C ILE A 230 -11.70 5.71 13.03
N PHE A 231 -11.15 4.51 12.88
CA PHE A 231 -10.04 4.26 11.96
C PHE A 231 -10.45 4.49 10.49
N GLY A 232 -11.68 4.14 10.13
CA GLY A 232 -12.23 4.42 8.79
C GLY A 232 -12.33 5.93 8.51
N ILE A 233 -12.86 6.71 9.46
CA ILE A 233 -12.94 8.16 9.35
C ILE A 233 -11.53 8.77 9.23
N TRP A 234 -10.61 8.34 10.06
CA TRP A 234 -9.22 8.78 10.02
C TRP A 234 -8.57 8.50 8.66
N ASN A 235 -8.79 7.31 8.07
CA ASN A 235 -8.29 6.99 6.73
C ASN A 235 -8.85 7.90 5.62
N ILE A 236 -10.06 8.45 5.77
CA ILE A 236 -10.62 9.43 4.82
C ILE A 236 -9.74 10.69 4.79
N PHE A 237 -9.34 11.20 5.94
CA PHE A 237 -8.43 12.36 6.01
C PHE A 237 -7.05 12.06 5.43
N GLN A 238 -6.52 10.86 5.68
CA GLN A 238 -5.27 10.40 5.07
C GLN A 238 -5.35 10.41 3.53
N PHE A 239 -6.48 9.97 3.01
CA PHE A 239 -6.69 9.93 1.57
C PHE A 239 -6.68 11.32 0.94
N VAL A 240 -7.17 12.35 1.65
CA VAL A 240 -7.13 13.75 1.20
C VAL A 240 -5.68 14.22 1.01
N TYR A 241 -4.78 13.91 1.93
CA TYR A 241 -3.35 14.24 1.79
C TYR A 241 -2.74 13.55 0.56
N ILE A 242 -2.89 12.24 0.44
CA ILE A 242 -2.30 11.44 -0.65
C ILE A 242 -2.76 11.93 -2.03
N THR A 243 -4.02 12.29 -2.18
CA THR A 243 -4.57 12.69 -3.49
C THR A 243 -4.25 14.13 -3.86
N ASN A 244 -4.10 15.02 -2.88
CA ASN A 244 -3.96 16.45 -3.15
C ASN A 244 -2.53 16.97 -3.07
N THR A 245 -1.59 16.27 -2.43
CA THR A 245 -0.22 16.79 -2.24
C THR A 245 0.45 17.14 -3.57
N SER A 246 0.36 16.28 -4.60
CA SER A 246 0.94 16.58 -5.92
C SER A 246 0.30 17.80 -6.59
N LEU A 247 -1.03 17.95 -6.42
CA LEU A 247 -1.77 19.09 -6.96
C LEU A 247 -1.43 20.39 -6.22
N LEU A 248 -1.28 20.33 -4.88
CA LEU A 248 -0.91 21.48 -4.05
C LEU A 248 0.53 21.95 -4.33
N VAL A 249 1.48 21.03 -4.46
CA VAL A 249 2.88 21.35 -4.79
C VAL A 249 2.92 22.16 -6.10
N LYS A 250 2.18 21.74 -7.11
CA LYS A 250 2.08 22.45 -8.38
C LYS A 250 1.30 23.76 -8.26
N ALA A 251 0.17 23.77 -7.56
CA ALA A 251 -0.68 24.95 -7.39
C ALA A 251 0.04 26.07 -6.62
N TYR A 252 0.88 25.71 -5.66
CA TYR A 252 1.67 26.67 -4.87
C TYR A 252 2.98 27.06 -5.55
N GLY A 253 3.28 26.50 -6.74
CA GLY A 253 4.51 26.81 -7.49
C GLY A 253 5.79 26.33 -6.80
N LEU A 254 5.68 25.30 -5.94
CA LEU A 254 6.82 24.76 -5.19
C LEU A 254 7.70 23.85 -6.04
N GLY A 255 7.17 23.32 -7.15
CA GLY A 255 7.88 22.45 -8.09
C GLY A 255 6.94 21.57 -8.89
N GLU A 256 7.51 20.63 -9.60
CA GLU A 256 6.80 19.64 -10.41
C GLU A 256 6.66 18.30 -9.66
N SER A 257 6.39 17.22 -10.38
CA SER A 257 6.11 15.90 -9.80
C SER A 257 7.29 15.28 -9.05
N ASP A 258 8.53 15.65 -9.36
CA ASP A 258 9.73 15.23 -8.64
C ASP A 258 9.72 15.76 -7.20
N ILE A 259 9.44 17.06 -7.03
CA ILE A 259 9.32 17.68 -5.69
C ILE A 259 8.16 17.04 -4.92
N ALA A 260 7.03 16.78 -5.57
CA ALA A 260 5.93 16.05 -4.95
C ALA A 260 6.37 14.65 -4.49
N GLY A 261 7.16 13.94 -5.31
CA GLY A 261 7.72 12.64 -4.95
C GLY A 261 8.65 12.68 -3.74
N TYR A 262 9.53 13.69 -3.64
CA TYR A 262 10.40 13.90 -2.48
C TYR A 262 9.60 14.21 -1.21
N ILE A 263 8.60 15.10 -1.30
CA ILE A 263 7.74 15.48 -0.17
C ILE A 263 6.97 14.26 0.36
N MET A 264 6.36 13.48 -0.52
CA MET A 264 5.62 12.27 -0.15
C MET A 264 6.54 11.20 0.42
N SER A 265 7.75 11.06 -0.13
CA SER A 265 8.77 10.16 0.40
C SER A 265 9.24 10.58 1.80
N LEU A 266 9.37 11.89 2.05
CA LEU A 266 9.70 12.44 3.37
C LEU A 266 8.59 12.11 4.37
N GLU A 267 7.32 12.26 4.01
CA GLU A 267 6.17 11.87 4.84
C GLU A 267 6.27 10.41 5.26
N THR A 268 6.46 9.51 4.29
CA THR A 268 6.57 8.07 4.56
C THR A 268 7.81 7.74 5.42
N ALA A 269 8.93 8.45 5.22
CA ALA A 269 10.13 8.30 6.05
C ALA A 269 9.88 8.77 7.49
N MET A 270 9.20 9.90 7.67
CA MET A 270 8.85 10.43 9.00
C MET A 270 7.87 9.52 9.74
N SER A 271 6.92 8.91 9.04
CA SER A 271 6.05 7.87 9.57
C SER A 271 6.86 6.68 10.09
N ALA A 272 7.85 6.21 9.34
CA ALA A 272 8.73 5.13 9.80
C ALA A 272 9.55 5.53 11.04
N VAL A 273 10.05 6.77 11.10
CA VAL A 273 10.76 7.30 12.28
C VAL A 273 9.83 7.34 13.49
N ALA A 274 8.58 7.80 13.32
CA ALA A 274 7.59 7.84 14.40
C ALA A 274 7.28 6.43 14.93
N ALA A 275 7.07 5.46 14.04
CA ALA A 275 6.83 4.07 14.41
C ALA A 275 8.00 3.47 15.21
N LEU A 276 9.26 3.78 14.83
CA LEU A 276 10.45 3.37 15.58
C LEU A 276 10.60 4.08 16.91
N ALA A 277 10.19 5.34 17.00
CA ALA A 277 10.24 6.14 18.22
C ALA A 277 9.08 5.84 19.18
N TYR A 278 8.00 5.20 18.71
CA TYR A 278 6.79 4.92 19.49
C TYR A 278 7.05 4.28 20.86
N PRO A 279 7.90 3.24 21.01
CA PRO A 279 8.19 2.66 22.32
C PRO A 279 8.80 3.64 23.33
N LEU A 280 9.48 4.70 22.86
CA LEU A 280 10.16 5.68 23.70
C LEU A 280 9.19 6.66 24.39
N TRP A 281 8.08 6.96 23.74
CA TRP A 281 7.11 7.94 24.24
C TRP A 281 5.79 7.36 24.72
N ARG A 282 5.46 6.15 24.30
CA ARG A 282 4.25 5.42 24.74
C ARG A 282 4.09 5.39 26.26
N GLY A 283 5.18 5.19 27.00
CA GLY A 283 5.16 5.17 28.45
C GLY A 283 4.81 6.52 29.10
N ARG A 284 4.94 7.64 28.36
CA ARG A 284 4.62 8.99 28.84
C ARG A 284 3.23 9.44 28.44
N VAL A 285 2.75 9.02 27.28
CA VAL A 285 1.45 9.44 26.70
C VAL A 285 0.31 8.53 27.14
N GLY A 286 0.60 7.28 27.51
CA GLY A 286 -0.40 6.31 27.96
C GLY A 286 -1.47 6.02 26.89
N GLY A 287 -2.74 6.03 27.28
CA GLY A 287 -3.87 5.73 26.37
C GLY A 287 -4.26 6.84 25.39
N PHE A 288 -3.52 7.96 25.34
CA PHE A 288 -3.80 9.11 24.46
C PHE A 288 -3.01 9.04 23.14
N ASP A 289 -2.32 7.94 22.84
CA ASP A 289 -1.46 7.78 21.67
C ASP A 289 -2.15 8.21 20.38
N MET A 290 -3.36 7.69 20.14
CA MET A 290 -4.14 7.98 18.95
C MET A 290 -4.57 9.47 18.88
N ALA A 291 -4.90 10.07 20.00
CA ALA A 291 -5.27 11.47 20.05
C ALA A 291 -4.08 12.39 19.71
N VAL A 292 -2.89 12.06 20.21
CA VAL A 292 -1.65 12.79 19.88
C VAL A 292 -1.29 12.62 18.41
N ALA A 293 -1.41 11.42 17.84
CA ALA A 293 -1.18 11.15 16.44
C ALA A 293 -2.10 12.01 15.54
N ILE A 294 -3.41 11.98 15.79
CA ILE A 294 -4.39 12.78 15.03
C ILE A 294 -4.13 14.28 15.20
N LEU A 295 -3.73 14.74 16.39
CA LEU A 295 -3.40 16.15 16.63
C LEU A 295 -2.17 16.58 15.82
N LEU A 296 -1.12 15.77 15.78
CA LEU A 296 0.08 16.05 14.98
C LEU A 296 -0.24 16.09 13.48
N GLU A 297 -1.07 15.18 12.99
CA GLU A 297 -1.54 15.22 11.60
C GLU A 297 -2.35 16.48 11.30
N ALA A 298 -3.28 16.85 12.18
CA ALA A 298 -4.09 18.05 12.01
C ALA A 298 -3.23 19.31 11.97
N ILE A 299 -2.24 19.41 12.85
CA ILE A 299 -1.25 20.51 12.86
C ILE A 299 -0.46 20.49 11.55
N GLY A 300 0.09 19.34 11.17
CA GLY A 300 0.86 19.18 9.94
C GLY A 300 0.07 19.58 8.71
N TYR A 301 -1.16 19.10 8.58
CA TYR A 301 -2.03 19.44 7.46
C TYR A 301 -2.41 20.94 7.44
N THR A 302 -2.67 21.53 8.60
CA THR A 302 -2.94 22.97 8.70
C THR A 302 -1.74 23.78 8.22
N ILE A 303 -0.52 23.43 8.64
CA ILE A 303 0.71 24.08 8.18
C ILE A 303 0.86 23.93 6.65
N ILE A 304 0.60 22.75 6.08
CA ILE A 304 0.67 22.52 4.63
C ILE A 304 -0.30 23.45 3.90
N VAL A 305 -1.57 23.49 4.31
CA VAL A 305 -2.60 24.28 3.63
C VAL A 305 -2.32 25.78 3.75
N THR A 306 -1.75 26.24 4.87
CA THR A 306 -1.44 27.64 5.10
C THR A 306 -0.04 28.06 4.60
N SER A 307 0.78 27.11 4.13
CA SER A 307 2.15 27.40 3.67
C SER A 307 2.21 28.29 2.44
N GLY A 308 1.18 28.24 1.58
CA GLY A 308 1.17 28.96 0.31
C GLY A 308 2.41 28.63 -0.53
N THR A 309 3.13 29.65 -0.98
CA THR A 309 4.35 29.51 -1.80
C THR A 309 5.63 29.29 -0.97
N ASN A 310 5.53 29.09 0.35
CA ASN A 310 6.70 28.89 1.22
C ASN A 310 7.08 27.41 1.31
N PRO A 311 8.18 26.97 0.64
CA PRO A 311 8.55 25.55 0.60
C PRO A 311 8.98 25.03 1.98
N THR A 312 9.61 25.87 2.81
CA THR A 312 10.06 25.44 4.15
C THR A 312 8.87 25.12 5.06
N MET A 313 7.83 25.95 5.04
CA MET A 313 6.61 25.67 5.82
C MET A 313 5.92 24.40 5.32
N PHE A 314 5.86 24.19 4.01
CA PHE A 314 5.28 22.97 3.43
C PHE A 314 6.02 21.72 3.91
N VAL A 315 7.35 21.73 3.89
CA VAL A 315 8.20 20.61 4.37
C VAL A 315 8.00 20.39 5.88
N VAL A 316 7.98 21.45 6.68
CA VAL A 316 7.71 21.35 8.12
C VAL A 316 6.35 20.72 8.39
N GLY A 317 5.30 21.16 7.69
CA GLY A 317 3.98 20.56 7.78
C GLY A 317 3.97 19.06 7.42
N THR A 318 4.71 18.69 6.37
CA THR A 318 4.87 17.29 5.95
C THR A 318 5.56 16.43 7.04
N VAL A 319 6.56 16.98 7.73
CA VAL A 319 7.24 16.28 8.85
C VAL A 319 6.26 16.03 10.00
N PHE A 320 5.50 17.04 10.41
CA PHE A 320 4.49 16.88 11.47
C PHE A 320 3.42 15.86 11.07
N TYR A 321 2.94 15.95 9.83
CA TYR A 321 1.93 15.06 9.29
C TYR A 321 2.42 13.61 9.26
N GLY A 322 3.62 13.36 8.71
CA GLY A 322 4.21 12.03 8.65
C GLY A 322 4.50 11.45 10.03
N PHE A 323 4.90 12.30 10.99
CA PHE A 323 5.14 11.85 12.37
C PHE A 323 3.84 11.46 13.09
N GLY A 324 2.72 12.12 12.77
CA GLY A 324 1.39 11.77 13.29
C GLY A 324 0.86 10.47 12.67
N PHE A 325 1.19 10.21 11.39
CA PHE A 325 0.76 9.02 10.66
C PHE A 325 1.46 7.73 11.14
N GLY A 326 2.70 7.77 11.60
CA GLY A 326 3.51 6.61 12.03
C GLY A 326 3.31 6.19 13.45
#